data_4829b9c7d49645f03536ef0868b22dee
#
_entry.id   4829b9c7d49645f03536ef0868b22dee
#
_cell.length_a   1.000
_cell.length_b   1.000
_cell.length_c   1.000
_cell.angle_alpha   90.00
_cell.angle_beta   90.00
_cell.angle_gamma   90.00
#
_symmetry.space_group_name_H-M   'P 1'
#
loop_
_entity.id
_entity.type
_entity.pdbx_description
1 polymer ?
#
loop_
_entity_poly.entity_id
_entity_poly.type
_entity_poly.pdbx_seq_one_letter_code
_entity_poly.pdbx_strand_id
1 'polypeptide(L)'
;KKAFEAVNLNPKKAKNMKEDAVKKNKVEIDGKTNKYVYNVELITTTPKISHWNIKVDAETGEVVDKLNLIKEAATTGTGKGVLGDTKQININSVNGGYALQDLTHQGQLAAYNYSDNTGQNSLIKDNDKNFTDDNQRAGVDANYYAKQVYDYYKDTFGRESYDDRGSSIISLAHVNKFQGSDNRNNAAWIGDKMIYGDGDGRTFTALSGANDVVAHEITHGVTQE
;
A
#
# COMPACT_ATOMS: atom_id res chain seq x y z
N LYS A 1 10.93 20.08 11.21
CA LYS A 1 9.97 19.49 12.15
C LYS A 1 8.55 19.63 11.60
N LYS A 2 8.02 20.82 11.40
CA LYS A 2 6.64 21.08 10.92
C LYS A 2 6.30 20.40 9.61
N ALA A 3 7.23 20.34 8.65
CA ALA A 3 7.03 19.65 7.38
C ALA A 3 6.79 18.13 7.57
N PHE A 4 7.47 17.48 8.52
CA PHE A 4 7.24 16.09 8.86
C PHE A 4 5.88 15.85 9.51
N GLU A 5 5.49 16.74 10.43
CA GLU A 5 4.18 16.69 11.09
C GLU A 5 3.04 16.86 10.08
N ALA A 6 3.22 17.70 9.06
CA ALA A 6 2.22 17.96 8.02
C ALA A 6 1.88 16.73 7.16
N VAL A 7 2.74 15.73 7.14
CA VAL A 7 2.57 14.47 6.39
C VAL A 7 2.48 13.26 7.32
N ASN A 8 2.07 13.47 8.56
CA ASN A 8 1.87 12.46 9.61
C ASN A 8 3.12 11.63 9.93
N LEU A 9 4.30 12.18 9.72
CA LEU A 9 5.55 11.53 10.08
C LEU A 9 6.01 11.98 11.46
N ASN A 10 6.38 11.02 12.32
CA ASN A 10 6.93 11.33 13.63
C ASN A 10 8.38 11.84 13.48
N PRO A 11 8.69 13.10 13.84
CA PRO A 11 10.03 13.65 13.71
C PRO A 11 11.10 12.91 14.53
N LYS A 12 10.71 12.21 15.60
CA LYS A 12 11.61 11.40 16.41
C LYS A 12 11.97 10.07 15.74
N LYS A 13 11.03 9.48 14.97
CA LYS A 13 11.31 8.31 14.14
C LYS A 13 12.09 8.68 12.89
N ALA A 14 11.96 9.92 12.41
CA ALA A 14 12.73 10.44 11.27
C ALA A 14 14.25 10.54 11.53
N LYS A 15 14.71 10.55 12.78
CA LYS A 15 16.14 10.46 13.10
C LYS A 15 16.81 9.16 12.63
N ASN A 16 16.03 8.12 12.40
CA ASN A 16 16.50 6.85 11.85
C ASN A 16 16.30 6.75 10.31
N MET A 17 15.60 7.74 9.71
CA MET A 17 15.58 7.90 8.26
C MET A 17 16.89 8.57 7.89
N LYS A 18 17.70 7.90 7.05
CA LYS A 18 18.94 8.46 6.51
C LYS A 18 18.71 9.89 6.02
N GLU A 19 19.72 10.75 6.10
CA GLU A 19 19.74 12.17 5.68
C GLU A 19 19.16 12.44 4.28
N ASP A 20 18.88 11.40 3.51
CA ASP A 20 18.24 11.44 2.20
C ASP A 20 16.74 11.79 2.17
N ALA A 21 16.05 11.85 3.32
CA ALA A 21 14.62 12.18 3.36
C ALA A 21 14.32 13.63 2.98
N VAL A 22 15.20 14.57 3.29
CA VAL A 22 15.09 15.98 2.90
C VAL A 22 16.02 16.24 1.74
N LYS A 23 15.50 16.37 0.51
CA LYS A 23 16.30 16.55 -0.69
C LYS A 23 16.69 18.02 -0.92
N LYS A 24 15.79 18.95 -0.61
CA LYS A 24 16.01 20.39 -0.74
C LYS A 24 15.29 21.15 0.35
N ASN A 25 15.94 22.20 0.82
CA ASN A 25 15.35 23.16 1.72
C ASN A 25 15.86 24.55 1.32
N LYS A 26 14.99 25.40 0.83
CA LYS A 26 15.32 26.77 0.44
C LYS A 26 14.27 27.74 0.96
N VAL A 27 14.68 28.98 1.18
CA VAL A 27 13.76 30.10 1.45
C VAL A 27 13.40 30.76 0.13
N GLU A 28 12.11 31.00 -0.06
CA GLU A 28 11.58 31.71 -1.23
C GLU A 28 10.39 32.57 -0.83
N ILE A 29 9.99 33.50 -1.70
CA ILE A 29 8.74 34.25 -1.54
C ILE A 29 7.63 33.42 -2.17
N ASP A 30 6.60 33.10 -1.40
CA ASP A 30 5.42 32.43 -1.94
C ASP A 30 4.58 33.41 -2.78
N GLY A 31 4.41 33.10 -4.06
CA GLY A 31 3.70 33.99 -5.01
C GLY A 31 2.21 34.17 -4.75
N LYS A 32 1.60 33.33 -3.87
CA LYS A 32 0.18 33.48 -3.49
C LYS A 32 -0.01 34.37 -2.27
N THR A 33 0.87 34.22 -1.29
CA THR A 33 0.75 34.92 0.01
C THR A 33 1.70 36.09 0.16
N ASN A 34 2.66 36.23 -0.76
CA ASN A 34 3.74 37.22 -0.73
C ASN A 34 4.58 37.21 0.56
N LYS A 35 4.67 36.04 1.20
CA LYS A 35 5.43 35.82 2.43
C LYS A 35 6.68 34.98 2.17
N TYR A 36 7.66 35.12 3.03
CA TYR A 36 8.80 34.22 3.03
C TYR A 36 8.38 32.84 3.55
N VAL A 37 8.69 31.80 2.76
CA VAL A 37 8.42 30.41 3.11
C VAL A 37 9.67 29.54 2.98
N TYR A 38 9.79 28.57 3.85
CA TYR A 38 10.69 27.45 3.64
C TYR A 38 10.01 26.44 2.71
N ASN A 39 10.58 26.24 1.54
CA ASN A 39 10.15 25.21 0.62
C ASN A 39 10.96 23.94 0.90
N VAL A 40 10.30 22.93 1.43
CA VAL A 40 10.91 21.66 1.88
C VAL A 40 10.47 20.54 0.93
N GLU A 41 11.43 19.96 0.22
CA GLU A 41 11.23 18.77 -0.57
C GLU A 41 11.55 17.54 0.27
N LEU A 42 10.55 16.70 0.53
CA LEU A 42 10.62 15.53 1.41
C LEU A 42 10.22 14.26 0.65
N ILE A 43 11.12 13.29 0.57
CA ILE A 43 10.82 11.97 0.02
C ILE A 43 10.68 10.99 1.19
N THR A 44 9.60 10.23 1.20
CA THR A 44 9.33 9.21 2.21
C THR A 44 9.17 7.85 1.53
N THR A 45 9.61 6.78 2.21
CA THR A 45 9.45 5.41 1.75
C THR A 45 8.53 4.60 2.66
N THR A 46 8.24 5.12 3.85
CA THR A 46 7.40 4.48 4.87
C THR A 46 6.50 5.54 5.53
N PRO A 47 5.23 5.26 5.76
CA PRO A 47 4.46 4.05 5.45
C PRO A 47 4.16 3.90 3.94
N LYS A 48 4.32 4.98 3.18
CA LYS A 48 4.05 5.07 1.75
C LYS A 48 5.16 5.86 1.06
N ILE A 49 5.54 5.42 -0.15
CA ILE A 49 6.42 6.23 -1.01
C ILE A 49 5.67 7.51 -1.36
N SER A 50 6.26 8.64 -0.99
CA SER A 50 5.71 9.95 -1.33
C SER A 50 6.83 10.96 -1.55
N HIS A 51 6.55 11.93 -2.39
CA HIS A 51 7.45 13.02 -2.72
C HIS A 51 6.70 14.33 -2.50
N TRP A 52 6.94 14.92 -1.34
CA TRP A 52 6.24 16.11 -0.90
C TRP A 52 7.03 17.38 -1.20
N ASN A 53 6.34 18.39 -1.71
CA ASN A 53 6.76 19.78 -1.66
C ASN A 53 5.90 20.46 -0.60
N ILE A 54 6.53 20.94 0.47
CA ILE A 54 5.84 21.51 1.63
C ILE A 54 6.35 22.92 1.83
N LYS A 55 5.44 23.88 1.84
CA LYS A 55 5.75 25.27 2.15
C LYS A 55 5.38 25.57 3.59
N VAL A 56 6.34 26.07 4.33
CA VAL A 56 6.20 26.47 5.74
C VAL A 56 6.50 27.96 5.85
N ASP A 57 5.57 28.72 6.38
CA ASP A 57 5.75 30.15 6.67
C ASP A 57 7.01 30.35 7.53
N ALA A 58 7.91 31.21 7.08
CA ALA A 58 9.22 31.37 7.74
C ALA A 58 9.12 32.13 9.07
N GLU A 59 8.04 32.84 9.30
CA GLU A 59 7.81 33.68 10.48
C GLU A 59 7.00 32.92 11.53
N THR A 60 5.89 32.29 11.13
CA THR A 60 4.98 31.58 12.06
C THR A 60 5.29 30.10 12.24
N GLY A 61 5.98 29.51 11.27
CA GLY A 61 6.21 28.07 11.21
C GLY A 61 4.96 27.24 10.83
N GLU A 62 3.89 27.88 10.37
CA GLU A 62 2.69 27.21 9.89
C GLU A 62 2.88 26.65 8.48
N VAL A 63 2.22 25.53 8.20
CA VAL A 63 2.22 24.96 6.85
C VAL A 63 1.23 25.73 5.99
N VAL A 64 1.75 26.43 4.97
CA VAL A 64 0.96 27.23 4.03
C VAL A 64 0.47 26.43 2.83
N ASP A 65 1.27 25.42 2.41
CA ASP A 65 0.92 24.57 1.28
C ASP A 65 1.62 23.20 1.39
N LYS A 66 0.99 22.15 0.89
CA LYS A 66 1.61 20.83 0.74
C LYS A 66 1.13 20.17 -0.55
N LEU A 67 2.04 19.72 -1.37
CA LEU A 67 1.77 19.06 -2.64
C LEU A 67 2.55 17.75 -2.71
N ASN A 68 1.86 16.64 -2.95
CA ASN A 68 2.52 15.40 -3.31
C ASN A 68 2.87 15.45 -4.81
N LEU A 69 4.17 15.40 -5.11
CA LEU A 69 4.69 15.46 -6.49
C LEU A 69 4.64 14.10 -7.19
N ILE A 70 4.42 13.01 -6.45
CA ILE A 70 4.16 11.72 -7.08
C ILE A 70 2.77 11.78 -7.68
N LYS A 71 2.72 11.74 -9.00
CA LYS A 71 1.47 11.60 -9.76
C LYS A 71 0.97 10.16 -9.67
N GLU A 72 0.59 9.75 -8.48
CA GLU A 72 -0.18 8.54 -8.28
C GLU A 72 -1.65 8.93 -8.32
N ALA A 73 -2.39 8.45 -9.30
CA ALA A 73 -3.82 8.68 -9.39
C ALA A 73 -4.53 7.37 -9.14
N ALA A 74 -5.23 7.28 -8.02
CA ALA A 74 -6.22 6.23 -7.81
C ALA A 74 -7.19 6.23 -8.99
N THR A 75 -7.37 5.10 -9.62
CA THR A 75 -8.29 4.88 -10.73
C THR A 75 -8.90 3.48 -10.60
N THR A 76 -9.83 3.16 -11.46
CA THR A 76 -10.44 1.83 -11.50
C THR A 76 -9.98 1.05 -12.72
N GLY A 77 -9.93 -0.25 -12.58
CA GLY A 77 -9.65 -1.19 -13.63
C GLY A 77 -10.41 -2.49 -13.43
N THR A 78 -10.09 -3.50 -14.21
CA THR A 78 -10.62 -4.85 -14.07
C THR A 78 -9.50 -5.84 -13.82
N GLY A 79 -9.82 -6.93 -13.15
CA GLY A 79 -8.88 -8.03 -12.96
C GLY A 79 -9.60 -9.38 -13.00
N LYS A 80 -8.88 -10.40 -13.47
CA LYS A 80 -9.36 -11.77 -13.45
C LYS A 80 -8.94 -12.43 -12.15
N GLY A 81 -9.89 -12.96 -11.39
CA GLY A 81 -9.62 -13.71 -10.17
C GLY A 81 -9.15 -15.14 -10.42
N VAL A 82 -8.78 -15.83 -9.35
CA VAL A 82 -8.33 -17.25 -9.36
C VAL A 82 -9.37 -18.16 -10.01
N LEU A 83 -10.65 -17.93 -9.75
CA LEU A 83 -11.75 -18.71 -10.30
C LEU A 83 -12.17 -18.27 -11.71
N GLY A 84 -11.46 -17.30 -12.32
CA GLY A 84 -11.72 -16.81 -13.66
C GLY A 84 -12.82 -15.76 -13.78
N ASP A 85 -13.40 -15.34 -12.67
CA ASP A 85 -14.37 -14.27 -12.60
C ASP A 85 -13.69 -12.89 -12.77
N THR A 86 -14.44 -11.92 -13.28
CA THR A 86 -13.95 -10.56 -13.49
C THR A 86 -14.37 -9.67 -12.33
N LYS A 87 -13.41 -8.97 -11.74
CA LYS A 87 -13.60 -8.05 -10.63
C LYS A 87 -13.32 -6.61 -11.06
N GLN A 88 -14.13 -5.68 -10.55
CA GLN A 88 -13.79 -4.26 -10.59
C GLN A 88 -12.85 -3.96 -9.42
N ILE A 89 -11.70 -3.41 -9.72
CA ILE A 89 -10.63 -3.18 -8.74
C ILE A 89 -10.17 -1.72 -8.74
N ASN A 90 -9.80 -1.24 -7.58
CA ASN A 90 -9.08 0.02 -7.47
C ASN A 90 -7.59 -0.25 -7.76
N ILE A 91 -7.03 0.57 -8.61
CA ILE A 91 -5.65 0.46 -9.07
C ILE A 91 -4.98 1.82 -9.02
N ASN A 92 -3.69 1.83 -9.13
CA ASN A 92 -2.89 3.06 -9.15
C ASN A 92 -2.18 3.22 -10.48
N SER A 93 -2.24 4.43 -11.06
CA SER A 93 -1.45 4.79 -12.23
C SER A 93 0.01 5.01 -11.81
N VAL A 94 0.92 4.23 -12.36
CA VAL A 94 2.36 4.29 -12.08
C VAL A 94 3.15 4.54 -13.37
N ASN A 95 4.44 4.85 -13.23
CA ASN A 95 5.27 4.97 -14.41
C ASN A 95 5.34 3.62 -15.15
N GLY A 96 4.92 3.62 -16.40
CA GLY A 96 4.89 2.44 -17.29
C GLY A 96 3.63 1.58 -17.17
N GLY A 97 2.51 2.10 -16.63
CA GLY A 97 1.23 1.37 -16.59
C GLY A 97 0.44 1.57 -15.31
N TYR A 98 -0.06 0.49 -14.75
CA TYR A 98 -0.92 0.46 -13.56
C TYR A 98 -0.43 -0.60 -12.59
N ALA A 99 -0.76 -0.43 -11.30
CA ALA A 99 -0.39 -1.35 -10.24
C ALA A 99 -1.63 -1.79 -9.44
N LEU A 100 -1.62 -3.04 -8.95
CA LEU A 100 -2.59 -3.54 -7.97
C LEU A 100 -2.32 -2.87 -6.61
N GLN A 101 -2.74 -1.62 -6.52
CA GLN A 101 -2.55 -0.75 -5.38
C GLN A 101 -3.75 0.18 -5.25
N ASP A 102 -4.59 -0.07 -4.26
CA ASP A 102 -5.71 0.80 -3.93
C ASP A 102 -5.24 1.89 -2.95
N LEU A 103 -5.38 3.14 -3.37
CA LEU A 103 -5.00 4.34 -2.62
C LEU A 103 -6.23 5.12 -2.12
N THR A 104 -7.42 4.53 -2.18
CA THR A 104 -8.68 5.21 -1.77
C THR A 104 -8.93 5.16 -0.27
N HIS A 105 -8.11 4.39 0.46
CA HIS A 105 -8.17 4.24 1.92
C HIS A 105 -7.08 5.07 2.63
N GLN A 106 -7.16 5.18 3.94
CA GLN A 106 -6.16 5.94 4.72
C GLN A 106 -4.76 5.35 4.56
N GLY A 107 -4.60 4.01 4.59
CA GLY A 107 -3.43 3.29 4.11
C GLY A 107 -3.58 2.86 2.65
N GLN A 108 -2.64 2.12 2.13
CA GLN A 108 -2.78 1.47 0.84
C GLN A 108 -3.19 0.01 1.03
N LEU A 109 -3.96 -0.53 0.08
CA LEU A 109 -4.14 -1.96 -0.09
C LEU A 109 -3.32 -2.35 -1.32
N ALA A 110 -2.32 -3.22 -1.18
CA ALA A 110 -1.42 -3.50 -2.29
C ALA A 110 -1.07 -4.99 -2.38
N ALA A 111 -1.02 -5.50 -3.60
CA ALA A 111 -0.65 -6.88 -3.87
C ALA A 111 0.70 -6.99 -4.58
N TYR A 112 1.51 -7.92 -4.12
CA TYR A 112 2.85 -8.20 -4.62
C TYR A 112 2.98 -9.67 -5.00
N ASN A 113 3.76 -9.96 -6.03
CA ASN A 113 4.27 -11.28 -6.30
C ASN A 113 5.51 -11.52 -5.44
N TYR A 114 5.54 -12.63 -4.74
CA TYR A 114 6.69 -13.12 -4.01
C TYR A 114 7.48 -14.11 -4.87
N SER A 115 8.79 -14.05 -4.79
CA SER A 115 9.67 -15.02 -5.45
C SER A 115 10.29 -15.96 -4.43
N ASP A 116 9.87 -17.22 -4.40
CA ASP A 116 10.43 -18.26 -3.54
C ASP A 116 11.95 -18.45 -3.73
N ASN A 117 12.47 -18.12 -4.92
CA ASN A 117 13.87 -18.29 -5.24
C ASN A 117 14.77 -17.17 -4.69
N THR A 118 14.25 -15.96 -4.63
CA THR A 118 15.04 -14.77 -4.23
C THR A 118 14.59 -14.15 -2.91
N GLY A 119 13.39 -14.51 -2.42
CA GLY A 119 12.77 -13.87 -1.25
C GLY A 119 12.34 -12.43 -1.51
N GLN A 120 12.30 -11.99 -2.76
CA GLN A 120 11.97 -10.62 -3.12
C GLN A 120 10.49 -10.46 -3.47
N ASN A 121 9.95 -9.30 -3.15
CA ASN A 121 8.59 -8.91 -3.49
C ASN A 121 8.62 -7.93 -4.67
N SER A 122 7.72 -8.10 -5.62
CA SER A 122 7.50 -7.18 -6.72
C SER A 122 6.04 -6.76 -6.78
N LEU A 123 5.79 -5.45 -6.76
CA LEU A 123 4.44 -4.91 -6.91
C LEU A 123 3.83 -5.41 -8.24
N ILE A 124 2.64 -5.96 -8.18
CA ILE A 124 1.96 -6.48 -9.37
C ILE A 124 1.54 -5.29 -10.24
N LYS A 125 1.97 -5.32 -11.49
CA LYS A 125 1.73 -4.26 -12.47
C LYS A 125 1.20 -4.81 -13.77
N ASP A 126 0.51 -3.94 -14.52
CA ASP A 126 0.10 -4.19 -15.89
C ASP A 126 0.32 -2.94 -16.75
N ASN A 127 0.43 -3.12 -18.06
CA ASN A 127 0.59 -2.03 -19.02
C ASN A 127 -0.72 -1.25 -19.23
N ASP A 128 -1.84 -1.90 -18.96
CA ASP A 128 -3.18 -1.32 -19.05
C ASP A 128 -3.98 -1.52 -17.76
N LYS A 129 -5.28 -1.23 -17.78
CA LYS A 129 -6.18 -1.32 -16.62
C LYS A 129 -6.81 -2.70 -16.43
N ASN A 130 -6.37 -3.71 -17.20
CA ASN A 130 -7.00 -5.03 -17.23
C ASN A 130 -6.00 -6.10 -16.82
N PHE A 131 -5.97 -6.43 -15.54
CA PHE A 131 -5.10 -7.45 -14.95
C PHE A 131 -5.63 -8.86 -15.27
N THR A 132 -5.24 -9.41 -16.41
CA THR A 132 -5.79 -10.68 -16.94
C THR A 132 -4.79 -11.83 -17.00
N ASP A 133 -3.51 -11.56 -16.80
CA ASP A 133 -2.47 -12.57 -16.82
C ASP A 133 -2.64 -13.56 -15.66
N ASP A 134 -2.33 -14.84 -15.93
CA ASP A 134 -2.52 -15.90 -14.96
C ASP A 134 -1.74 -15.67 -13.65
N ASN A 135 -0.54 -15.08 -13.74
CA ASN A 135 0.29 -14.75 -12.60
C ASN A 135 -0.20 -13.55 -11.79
N GLN A 136 -1.22 -12.83 -12.25
CA GLN A 136 -1.82 -11.70 -11.54
C GLN A 136 -3.05 -12.11 -10.74
N ARG A 137 -3.68 -13.25 -11.07
CA ARG A 137 -5.00 -13.65 -10.54
C ARG A 137 -5.02 -13.73 -9.01
N ALA A 138 -4.01 -14.34 -8.42
CA ALA A 138 -3.92 -14.45 -6.97
C ALA A 138 -3.81 -13.07 -6.30
N GLY A 139 -3.05 -12.15 -6.92
CA GLY A 139 -2.93 -10.78 -6.44
C GLY A 139 -4.21 -9.96 -6.64
N VAL A 140 -4.93 -10.18 -7.75
CA VAL A 140 -6.24 -9.54 -8.00
C VAL A 140 -7.22 -9.87 -6.89
N ASP A 141 -7.38 -11.16 -6.55
CA ASP A 141 -8.27 -11.60 -5.48
C ASP A 141 -7.81 -11.09 -4.11
N ALA A 142 -6.52 -11.20 -3.81
CA ALA A 142 -5.99 -10.71 -2.55
C ALA A 142 -6.29 -9.21 -2.34
N ASN A 143 -6.10 -8.37 -3.37
CA ASN A 143 -6.37 -6.94 -3.28
C ASN A 143 -7.87 -6.64 -3.19
N TYR A 144 -8.67 -7.33 -4.01
CA TYR A 144 -10.12 -7.15 -4.05
C TYR A 144 -10.79 -7.53 -2.72
N TYR A 145 -10.45 -8.69 -2.16
CA TYR A 145 -11.02 -9.14 -0.90
C TYR A 145 -10.47 -8.37 0.30
N ALA A 146 -9.19 -7.95 0.28
CA ALA A 146 -8.64 -7.08 1.31
C ALA A 146 -9.42 -5.76 1.41
N LYS A 147 -9.86 -5.19 0.25
CA LYS A 147 -10.73 -4.02 0.25
C LYS A 147 -12.07 -4.31 0.89
N GLN A 148 -12.72 -5.41 0.56
CA GLN A 148 -14.01 -5.77 1.15
C GLN A 148 -13.93 -5.93 2.67
N VAL A 149 -12.86 -6.56 3.15
CA VAL A 149 -12.64 -6.74 4.59
C VAL A 149 -12.36 -5.39 5.28
N TYR A 150 -11.53 -4.55 4.66
CA TYR A 150 -11.28 -3.19 5.17
C TYR A 150 -12.59 -2.41 5.30
N ASP A 151 -13.37 -2.35 4.22
CA ASP A 151 -14.66 -1.63 4.19
C ASP A 151 -15.63 -2.18 5.24
N TYR A 152 -15.70 -3.51 5.40
CA TYR A 152 -16.52 -4.13 6.43
C TYR A 152 -16.16 -3.66 7.85
N TYR A 153 -14.88 -3.67 8.21
CA TYR A 153 -14.43 -3.20 9.53
C TYR A 153 -14.67 -1.71 9.71
N LYS A 154 -14.45 -0.92 8.67
CA LYS A 154 -14.69 0.52 8.68
C LYS A 154 -16.16 0.86 8.83
N ASP A 155 -17.01 0.28 7.99
CA ASP A 155 -18.45 0.62 7.94
C ASP A 155 -19.21 0.06 9.14
N THR A 156 -18.79 -1.11 9.67
CA THR A 156 -19.49 -1.77 10.77
C THR A 156 -19.01 -1.28 12.14
N PHE A 157 -17.72 -1.06 12.28
CA PHE A 157 -17.09 -0.77 13.59
C PHE A 157 -16.39 0.59 13.65
N GLY A 158 -16.36 1.35 12.55
CA GLY A 158 -15.62 2.60 12.44
C GLY A 158 -14.10 2.43 12.45
N ARG A 159 -13.62 1.21 12.24
CA ARG A 159 -12.20 0.84 12.37
C ARG A 159 -11.43 1.11 11.09
N GLU A 160 -10.34 1.86 11.20
CA GLU A 160 -9.45 2.18 10.08
C GLU A 160 -8.30 1.19 10.00
N SER A 161 -8.41 0.21 9.06
CA SER A 161 -7.46 -0.89 8.88
C SER A 161 -7.41 -1.87 10.06
N TYR A 162 -6.43 -2.79 10.05
CA TYR A 162 -6.27 -3.78 11.11
C TYR A 162 -5.83 -3.17 12.45
N ASP A 163 -5.13 -2.04 12.43
CA ASP A 163 -4.56 -1.38 13.62
C ASP A 163 -5.35 -0.16 14.12
N ASP A 164 -6.51 0.10 13.53
CA ASP A 164 -7.34 1.30 13.80
C ASP A 164 -6.58 2.63 13.64
N ARG A 165 -5.49 2.62 12.89
CA ARG A 165 -4.63 3.79 12.61
C ARG A 165 -4.40 4.01 11.13
N GLY A 166 -5.05 3.20 10.28
CA GLY A 166 -4.94 3.28 8.84
C GLY A 166 -3.63 2.75 8.27
N SER A 167 -3.01 1.77 8.90
CA SER A 167 -1.83 1.12 8.32
C SER A 167 -2.16 0.41 7.02
N SER A 168 -1.16 0.30 6.14
CA SER A 168 -1.30 -0.36 4.85
C SER A 168 -1.55 -1.86 5.00
N ILE A 169 -2.46 -2.39 4.20
CA ILE A 169 -2.70 -3.83 4.08
C ILE A 169 -1.93 -4.36 2.87
N ILE A 170 -0.93 -5.18 3.11
CA ILE A 170 -0.05 -5.73 2.10
C ILE A 170 -0.32 -7.24 1.95
N SER A 171 -0.51 -7.68 0.71
CA SER A 171 -0.71 -9.07 0.35
C SER A 171 0.43 -9.57 -0.53
N LEU A 172 1.04 -10.70 -0.15
CA LEU A 172 2.03 -11.39 -0.96
C LEU A 172 1.42 -12.65 -1.56
N ALA A 173 1.28 -12.69 -2.87
CA ALA A 173 0.87 -13.87 -3.63
C ALA A 173 2.07 -14.74 -3.99
N HIS A 174 1.82 -16.01 -4.29
CA HIS A 174 2.82 -17.00 -4.73
C HIS A 174 3.87 -17.34 -3.68
N VAL A 175 3.51 -17.26 -2.40
CA VAL A 175 4.40 -17.66 -1.29
C VAL A 175 4.27 -19.17 -1.08
N ASN A 176 4.93 -19.96 -1.93
CA ASN A 176 4.86 -21.42 -1.85
C ASN A 176 5.90 -22.01 -0.91
N LYS A 177 6.93 -21.22 -0.55
CA LYS A 177 7.92 -21.54 0.48
C LYS A 177 8.05 -20.35 1.44
N PHE A 178 7.98 -20.62 2.72
CA PHE A 178 8.17 -19.61 3.73
C PHE A 178 9.03 -20.14 4.87
N GLN A 179 10.12 -19.43 5.19
CA GLN A 179 11.08 -19.83 6.24
C GLN A 179 11.58 -21.29 6.09
N GLY A 180 11.81 -21.74 4.85
CA GLY A 180 12.30 -23.08 4.56
C GLY A 180 11.25 -24.18 4.55
N SER A 181 10.00 -23.87 4.86
CA SER A 181 8.87 -24.83 4.87
C SER A 181 7.98 -24.68 3.64
N ASP A 182 7.33 -25.76 3.22
CA ASP A 182 6.27 -25.73 2.20
C ASP A 182 5.08 -24.93 2.74
N ASN A 183 4.71 -23.87 2.04
CA ASN A 183 3.59 -22.99 2.37
C ASN A 183 2.50 -22.99 1.26
N ARG A 184 2.60 -23.89 0.32
CA ARG A 184 1.76 -23.91 -0.88
C ARG A 184 0.26 -23.97 -0.56
N ASN A 185 -0.13 -24.81 0.39
CA ASN A 185 -1.52 -25.00 0.82
C ASN A 185 -1.86 -24.18 2.08
N ASN A 186 -1.24 -23.02 2.25
CA ASN A 186 -1.40 -22.21 3.44
C ASN A 186 -1.54 -20.70 3.11
N ALA A 187 -2.20 -19.99 4.01
CA ALA A 187 -2.19 -18.54 4.10
C ALA A 187 -1.86 -18.15 5.54
N ALA A 188 -1.27 -16.98 5.75
CA ALA A 188 -0.94 -16.51 7.09
C ALA A 188 -0.81 -14.99 7.16
N TRP A 189 -1.25 -14.41 8.28
CA TRP A 189 -0.84 -13.10 8.74
C TRP A 189 0.53 -13.20 9.43
N ILE A 190 1.49 -12.39 9.01
CA ILE A 190 2.87 -12.42 9.54
C ILE A 190 3.26 -11.12 10.26
N GLY A 191 2.29 -10.48 10.89
CA GLY A 191 2.47 -9.31 11.75
C GLY A 191 2.27 -7.96 11.07
N ASP A 192 2.58 -7.83 9.79
CA ASP A 192 2.43 -6.59 9.03
C ASP A 192 1.90 -6.80 7.60
N LYS A 193 1.71 -8.05 7.20
CA LYS A 193 1.23 -8.43 5.87
C LYS A 193 0.65 -9.84 5.85
N MET A 194 -0.11 -10.13 4.80
CA MET A 194 -0.60 -11.48 4.51
C MET A 194 0.29 -12.15 3.48
N ILE A 195 0.46 -13.47 3.63
CA ILE A 195 1.08 -14.35 2.65
C ILE A 195 0.08 -15.40 2.18
N TYR A 196 0.09 -15.74 0.88
CA TYR A 196 -0.81 -16.71 0.27
C TYR A 196 -0.04 -17.66 -0.63
N GLY A 197 -0.19 -18.97 -0.41
CA GLY A 197 0.28 -20.02 -1.30
C GLY A 197 -0.67 -20.23 -2.49
N ASP A 198 -0.14 -20.86 -3.55
CA ASP A 198 -0.88 -21.11 -4.81
C ASP A 198 -1.80 -22.33 -4.76
N GLY A 199 -1.75 -23.08 -3.68
CA GLY A 199 -2.38 -24.40 -3.63
C GLY A 199 -1.54 -25.47 -4.34
N ASP A 200 -1.94 -26.73 -4.16
CA ASP A 200 -1.30 -27.89 -4.81
C ASP A 200 -1.99 -28.30 -6.12
N GLY A 201 -3.04 -27.57 -6.49
CA GLY A 201 -3.86 -27.85 -7.67
C GLY A 201 -4.75 -29.09 -7.54
N ARG A 202 -4.86 -29.68 -6.33
CA ARG A 202 -5.70 -30.86 -6.03
C ARG A 202 -6.66 -30.59 -4.89
N THR A 203 -6.10 -30.19 -3.73
CA THR A 203 -6.86 -29.88 -2.53
C THR A 203 -7.26 -28.42 -2.50
N PHE A 204 -6.32 -27.55 -2.91
CA PHE A 204 -6.50 -26.10 -2.97
C PHE A 204 -6.02 -25.52 -4.28
N THR A 205 -6.67 -24.47 -4.71
CA THR A 205 -6.16 -23.45 -5.65
C THR A 205 -5.48 -22.34 -4.84
N ALA A 206 -5.06 -21.25 -5.48
CA ALA A 206 -4.46 -20.11 -4.77
C ALA A 206 -5.38 -19.62 -3.65
N LEU A 207 -4.84 -19.54 -2.43
CA LEU A 207 -5.60 -19.35 -1.18
C LEU A 207 -6.26 -17.95 -1.11
N SER A 208 -5.67 -16.96 -1.78
CA SER A 208 -6.24 -15.62 -1.92
C SER A 208 -7.55 -15.57 -2.72
N GLY A 209 -7.87 -16.65 -3.46
CA GLY A 209 -9.12 -16.79 -4.21
C GLY A 209 -10.38 -16.97 -3.34
N ALA A 210 -10.22 -17.13 -2.03
CA ALA A 210 -11.29 -17.33 -1.07
C ALA A 210 -11.41 -16.13 -0.12
N ASN A 211 -12.57 -15.47 -0.13
CA ASN A 211 -12.81 -14.28 0.70
C ASN A 211 -12.68 -14.54 2.20
N ASP A 212 -13.16 -15.69 2.65
CA ASP A 212 -13.09 -16.12 4.05
C ASP A 212 -11.64 -16.31 4.53
N VAL A 213 -10.76 -16.82 3.67
CA VAL A 213 -9.31 -16.93 3.96
C VAL A 213 -8.71 -15.52 4.11
N VAL A 214 -8.96 -14.61 3.17
CA VAL A 214 -8.45 -13.24 3.24
C VAL A 214 -8.97 -12.53 4.49
N ALA A 215 -10.26 -12.68 4.80
CA ALA A 215 -10.88 -12.11 5.99
C ALA A 215 -10.27 -12.68 7.28
N HIS A 216 -10.01 -13.99 7.33
CA HIS A 216 -9.37 -14.66 8.45
C HIS A 216 -7.99 -14.06 8.75
N GLU A 217 -7.15 -13.93 7.72
CA GLU A 217 -5.78 -13.41 7.89
C GLU A 217 -5.75 -11.94 8.31
N ILE A 218 -6.62 -11.09 7.75
CA ILE A 218 -6.71 -9.69 8.19
C ILE A 218 -7.25 -9.60 9.62
N THR A 219 -8.17 -10.50 10.02
CA THR A 219 -8.70 -10.54 11.38
C THR A 219 -7.63 -10.91 12.40
N HIS A 220 -6.63 -11.72 12.05
CA HIS A 220 -5.46 -11.92 12.91
C HIS A 220 -4.75 -10.59 13.19
N GLY A 221 -4.57 -9.74 12.18
CA GLY A 221 -4.03 -8.39 12.38
C GLY A 221 -4.89 -7.55 13.33
N VAL A 222 -6.22 -7.60 13.17
CA VAL A 222 -7.16 -6.88 14.05
C VAL A 222 -7.08 -7.34 15.50
N THR A 223 -6.88 -8.63 15.74
CA THR A 223 -6.84 -9.20 17.10
C THR A 223 -5.49 -9.08 17.80
N GLN A 224 -4.43 -8.76 17.07
CA GLN A 224 -3.08 -8.54 17.62
C GLN A 224 -2.87 -7.11 18.14
N GLU A 225 -3.70 -6.14 17.72
CA GLU A 225 -3.65 -4.72 18.08
C GLU A 225 -4.69 -4.36 19.14
#